data_1a4750516fdad204434f5cf913afe812
#
_entry.id   1a4750516fdad204434f5cf913afe812
#
_cell.length_a   1.000
_cell.length_b   1.000
_cell.length_c   1.000
_cell.angle_alpha   90.00
_cell.angle_beta   90.00
_cell.angle_gamma   90.00
#
_symmetry.space_group_name_H-M   'P 1'
#
loop_
_entity.id
_entity.type
_entity.pdbx_description
1 polymer ?
#
loop_
_entity_poly.entity_id
_entity_poly.type
_entity_poly.pdbx_seq_one_letter_code
_entity_poly.pdbx_strand_id
1 'polypeptide(L)'
;MAQESGIRHIVKLSQLHADPNSAGRFLRYHAAVEAAGLTFTFLRPNLNMQGLLNFRDSIQEKNAFFAAAGDARISAVDVRDFADVAIAALTTSQHNNKIYALTGPDALAFAEMAYQLSQTIGRTITFVDVPPESMRAALADLGFPPWQADGLLEEFAMYRRGEAAGVEPGVSEALGRPPRSLDEFARDYAPLFA
;
A
#
# COMPACT_ATOMS: atom_id res chain seq x y z
N MET A 1 23.08 17.21 8.46
CA MET A 1 23.46 16.02 7.64
C MET A 1 22.99 16.16 6.19
N ALA A 2 21.70 16.06 5.81
CA ALA A 2 21.29 16.16 4.39
C ALA A 2 21.67 17.49 3.71
N GLN A 3 21.42 18.63 4.35
CA GLN A 3 21.82 19.95 3.85
C GLN A 3 23.34 20.09 3.70
N GLU A 4 24.10 19.64 4.68
CA GLU A 4 25.56 19.68 4.68
C GLU A 4 26.17 18.81 3.57
N SER A 5 25.42 17.79 3.12
CA SER A 5 25.81 16.90 2.02
C SER A 5 25.40 17.42 0.64
N GLY A 6 24.87 18.65 0.53
CA GLY A 6 24.46 19.24 -0.74
C GLY A 6 23.16 18.68 -1.34
N ILE A 7 22.39 17.91 -0.57
CA ILE A 7 21.07 17.43 -0.97
C ILE A 7 20.11 18.61 -1.06
N ARG A 8 19.42 18.76 -2.18
CA ARG A 8 18.49 19.86 -2.44
C ARG A 8 17.03 19.44 -2.39
N HIS A 9 16.74 18.17 -2.64
CA HIS A 9 15.38 17.63 -2.71
C HIS A 9 15.32 16.25 -2.07
N ILE A 10 14.23 15.96 -1.35
CA ILE A 10 13.97 14.67 -0.73
C ILE A 10 12.64 14.12 -1.26
N VAL A 11 12.67 12.94 -1.88
CA VAL A 11 11.47 12.17 -2.15
C VAL A 11 11.32 11.10 -1.07
N LYS A 12 10.21 11.14 -0.33
CA LYS A 12 9.96 10.24 0.79
C LYS A 12 8.73 9.37 0.52
N LEU A 13 8.92 8.06 0.53
CA LEU A 13 7.82 7.11 0.64
C LEU A 13 7.33 7.08 2.08
N SER A 14 6.06 7.31 2.28
CA SER A 14 5.36 7.34 3.57
C SER A 14 4.15 6.39 3.50
N GLN A 15 3.05 6.74 4.12
CA GLN A 15 1.80 5.98 4.14
C GLN A 15 0.62 6.93 4.00
N LEU A 16 -0.50 6.45 3.47
CA LEU A 16 -1.77 7.19 3.44
C LEU A 16 -2.11 7.67 4.88
N HIS A 17 -2.68 8.87 4.99
CA HIS A 17 -2.98 9.54 6.27
C HIS A 17 -1.78 9.85 7.18
N ALA A 18 -0.55 9.73 6.66
CA ALA A 18 0.63 10.18 7.38
C ALA A 18 0.68 11.72 7.43
N ASP A 19 0.03 12.34 8.41
CA ASP A 19 0.07 13.78 8.65
C ASP A 19 0.80 14.12 9.97
N PRO A 20 1.21 15.40 10.18
CA PRO A 20 1.93 15.80 11.39
C PRO A 20 1.19 15.55 12.71
N ASN A 21 -0.13 15.43 12.67
CA ASN A 21 -0.98 15.25 13.83
C ASN A 21 -1.32 13.79 14.12
N SER A 22 -0.98 12.87 13.20
CA SER A 22 -1.26 11.47 13.44
C SER A 22 -0.34 10.88 14.51
N ALA A 23 -0.91 10.10 15.43
CA ALA A 23 -0.24 9.58 16.62
C ALA A 23 0.76 8.44 16.35
N GLY A 24 0.89 8.00 15.11
CA GLY A 24 1.72 6.85 14.71
C GLY A 24 3.21 7.09 14.80
N ARG A 25 3.97 6.08 15.21
CA ARG A 25 5.44 6.14 15.33
C ARG A 25 6.15 6.50 14.01
N PHE A 26 5.54 6.19 12.86
CA PHE A 26 6.11 6.37 11.52
C PHE A 26 5.93 7.78 10.95
N LEU A 27 5.16 8.64 11.62
CA LEU A 27 4.63 9.89 11.06
C LEU A 27 5.42 11.14 11.46
N ARG A 28 6.34 11.03 12.41
CA ARG A 28 7.07 12.19 12.98
C ARG A 28 8.13 12.81 12.06
N TYR A 29 8.42 12.21 10.90
CA TYR A 29 9.51 12.64 10.05
C TYR A 29 9.15 13.78 9.09
N HIS A 30 7.87 14.07 8.86
CA HIS A 30 7.45 15.14 7.96
C HIS A 30 7.92 16.51 8.43
N ALA A 31 7.59 16.86 9.66
CA ALA A 31 7.97 18.15 10.23
C ALA A 31 9.50 18.38 10.25
N ALA A 32 10.29 17.32 10.43
CA ALA A 32 11.75 17.43 10.42
C ALA A 32 12.32 17.77 9.03
N VAL A 33 11.71 17.25 7.96
CA VAL A 33 12.13 17.57 6.57
C VAL A 33 11.73 18.98 6.20
N GLU A 34 10.51 19.41 6.54
CA GLU A 34 10.04 20.77 6.33
C GLU A 34 10.89 21.79 7.10
N ALA A 35 11.16 21.52 8.38
CA ALA A 35 11.99 22.37 9.23
C ALA A 35 13.45 22.49 8.76
N ALA A 36 13.94 21.51 7.99
CA ALA A 36 15.27 21.54 7.42
C ALA A 36 15.41 22.51 6.22
N GLY A 37 14.32 23.11 5.73
CA GLY A 37 14.34 24.04 4.58
C GLY A 37 14.71 23.38 3.26
N LEU A 38 14.58 22.05 3.16
CA LEU A 38 14.78 21.30 1.93
C LEU A 38 13.48 21.24 1.11
N THR A 39 13.58 21.26 -0.20
CA THR A 39 12.42 20.90 -1.02
C THR A 39 12.10 19.42 -0.85
N PHE A 40 10.82 19.07 -0.91
CA PHE A 40 10.39 17.70 -0.67
C PHE A 40 9.28 17.27 -1.65
N THR A 41 9.13 15.97 -1.81
CA THR A 41 7.92 15.33 -2.33
C THR A 41 7.59 14.14 -1.45
N PHE A 42 6.40 14.13 -0.84
CA PHE A 42 5.95 13.01 -0.02
C PHE A 42 4.95 12.16 -0.78
N LEU A 43 5.27 10.88 -0.90
CA LEU A 43 4.43 9.87 -1.50
C LEU A 43 3.73 9.10 -0.38
N ARG A 44 2.41 9.18 -0.34
CA ARG A 44 1.57 8.55 0.67
C ARG A 44 0.72 7.45 0.03
N PRO A 45 1.30 6.29 -0.31
CA PRO A 45 0.52 5.18 -0.86
C PRO A 45 -0.40 4.56 0.19
N ASN A 46 -1.48 4.00 -0.29
CA ASN A 46 -2.29 3.02 0.41
C ASN A 46 -1.63 1.62 0.31
N LEU A 47 -2.35 0.55 0.72
CA LEU A 47 -1.90 -0.84 0.53
C LEU A 47 -1.37 -1.03 -0.89
N ASN A 48 -0.19 -1.62 -1.02
CA ASN A 48 0.30 -1.97 -2.34
C ASN A 48 -0.30 -3.30 -2.83
N MET A 49 -0.68 -3.36 -4.12
CA MET A 49 -1.25 -4.55 -4.75
C MET A 49 -0.28 -5.74 -4.67
N GLN A 50 1.03 -5.49 -4.71
CA GLN A 50 2.06 -6.52 -4.58
C GLN A 50 2.07 -7.17 -3.18
N GLY A 51 1.38 -6.59 -2.19
CA GLY A 51 1.11 -7.25 -0.91
C GLY A 51 0.34 -8.56 -1.07
N LEU A 52 -0.47 -8.71 -2.13
CA LEU A 52 -1.17 -9.96 -2.45
C LEU A 52 -0.19 -11.10 -2.78
N LEU A 53 1.03 -10.81 -3.24
CA LEU A 53 2.05 -11.83 -3.49
C LEU A 53 2.52 -12.54 -2.21
N ASN A 54 2.33 -11.93 -1.04
CA ASN A 54 2.62 -12.60 0.24
C ASN A 54 1.70 -13.80 0.49
N PHE A 55 0.58 -13.87 -0.19
CA PHE A 55 -0.39 -14.96 -0.09
C PHE A 55 -0.22 -16.02 -1.18
N ARG A 56 0.77 -15.89 -2.09
CA ARG A 56 0.92 -16.76 -3.26
C ARG A 56 0.96 -18.24 -2.89
N ASP A 57 1.74 -18.62 -1.87
CA ASP A 57 1.92 -20.02 -1.47
C ASP A 57 0.58 -20.59 -0.97
N SER A 58 -0.17 -19.83 -0.16
CA SER A 58 -1.51 -20.21 0.29
C SER A 58 -2.52 -20.27 -0.87
N ILE A 59 -2.42 -19.36 -1.84
CA ILE A 59 -3.26 -19.36 -3.04
C ILE A 59 -2.93 -20.58 -3.91
N GLN A 60 -1.66 -20.92 -4.09
CA GLN A 60 -1.23 -22.09 -4.87
C GLN A 60 -1.67 -23.41 -4.21
N GLU A 61 -1.48 -23.54 -2.91
CA GLU A 61 -1.73 -24.79 -2.19
C GLU A 61 -3.21 -25.00 -1.83
N LYS A 62 -3.93 -23.92 -1.48
CA LYS A 62 -5.27 -24.00 -0.87
C LYS A 62 -6.36 -23.29 -1.68
N ASN A 63 -6.00 -22.63 -2.78
CA ASN A 63 -6.90 -21.73 -3.51
C ASN A 63 -7.54 -20.66 -2.60
N ALA A 64 -6.85 -20.25 -1.56
CA ALA A 64 -7.37 -19.29 -0.59
C ALA A 64 -6.25 -18.44 0.01
N PHE A 65 -6.63 -17.25 0.48
CA PHE A 65 -5.78 -16.45 1.34
C PHE A 65 -6.56 -15.90 2.53
N PHE A 66 -5.83 -15.58 3.58
CA PHE A 66 -6.38 -15.32 4.91
C PHE A 66 -5.91 -13.98 5.43
N ALA A 67 -6.82 -13.13 5.89
CA ALA A 67 -6.48 -11.89 6.59
C ALA A 67 -7.59 -11.47 7.54
N ALA A 68 -7.26 -10.65 8.54
CA ALA A 68 -8.20 -10.15 9.53
C ALA A 68 -8.87 -8.83 9.06
N ALA A 69 -9.34 -8.78 7.81
CA ALA A 69 -9.81 -7.55 7.18
C ALA A 69 -11.34 -7.41 7.10
N GLY A 70 -12.09 -8.49 7.29
CA GLY A 70 -13.55 -8.48 7.10
C GLY A 70 -13.96 -8.10 5.69
N ASP A 71 -14.94 -7.24 5.59
CA ASP A 71 -15.47 -6.64 4.37
C ASP A 71 -14.88 -5.25 4.07
N ALA A 72 -13.79 -4.88 4.74
CA ALA A 72 -13.15 -3.59 4.56
C ALA A 72 -12.74 -3.36 3.10
N ARG A 73 -13.07 -2.17 2.59
CA ARG A 73 -12.69 -1.73 1.24
C ARG A 73 -11.38 -0.98 1.28
N ILE A 74 -10.49 -1.27 0.35
CA ILE A 74 -9.14 -0.73 0.30
C ILE A 74 -8.84 -0.29 -1.13
N SER A 75 -8.44 0.96 -1.32
CA SER A 75 -8.00 1.49 -2.61
C SER A 75 -6.52 1.16 -2.85
N ALA A 76 -6.22 -0.14 -3.01
CA ALA A 76 -4.85 -0.63 -3.18
C ALA A 76 -4.21 -0.06 -4.46
N VAL A 77 -2.93 0.32 -4.38
CA VAL A 77 -2.17 0.93 -5.48
C VAL A 77 -1.06 0.02 -5.97
N ASP A 78 -0.82 -0.03 -7.28
CA ASP A 78 0.30 -0.77 -7.84
C ASP A 78 1.64 -0.09 -7.48
N VAL A 79 2.63 -0.86 -7.02
CA VAL A 79 3.96 -0.35 -6.65
C VAL A 79 4.64 0.38 -7.81
N ARG A 80 4.34 0.00 -9.06
CA ARG A 80 4.87 0.66 -10.26
C ARG A 80 4.36 2.09 -10.40
N ASP A 81 3.15 2.40 -9.93
CA ASP A 81 2.60 3.76 -10.00
C ASP A 81 3.34 4.69 -9.04
N PHE A 82 3.56 4.29 -7.79
CA PHE A 82 4.33 5.17 -6.91
C PHE A 82 5.83 5.20 -7.24
N ALA A 83 6.38 4.17 -7.89
CA ALA A 83 7.72 4.22 -8.44
C ALA A 83 7.81 5.24 -9.60
N ASP A 84 6.83 5.25 -10.52
CA ASP A 84 6.75 6.24 -11.60
C ASP A 84 6.62 7.66 -11.05
N VAL A 85 5.80 7.88 -10.01
CA VAL A 85 5.70 9.19 -9.32
C VAL A 85 7.02 9.58 -8.65
N ALA A 86 7.72 8.63 -8.03
CA ALA A 86 9.04 8.91 -7.43
C ALA A 86 10.06 9.33 -8.49
N ILE A 87 10.08 8.66 -9.64
CA ILE A 87 10.95 9.00 -10.77
C ILE A 87 10.63 10.41 -11.27
N ALA A 88 9.35 10.74 -11.50
CA ALA A 88 8.92 12.07 -11.92
C ALA A 88 9.35 13.14 -10.92
N ALA A 89 9.19 12.87 -9.62
CA ALA A 89 9.58 13.79 -8.54
C ALA A 89 11.10 13.99 -8.42
N LEU A 90 11.90 13.00 -8.76
CA LEU A 90 13.36 13.10 -8.74
C LEU A 90 13.94 13.77 -10.00
N THR A 91 13.19 13.77 -11.11
CA THR A 91 13.70 14.22 -12.40
C THR A 91 13.18 15.59 -12.85
N THR A 92 12.09 16.08 -12.21
CA THR A 92 11.51 17.40 -12.54
C THR A 92 11.17 18.20 -11.29
N SER A 93 11.23 19.53 -11.37
CA SER A 93 10.94 20.42 -10.22
C SER A 93 9.43 20.68 -10.01
N GLN A 94 8.57 20.24 -10.92
CA GLN A 94 7.11 20.46 -10.82
C GLN A 94 6.45 19.76 -9.63
N HIS A 95 7.15 18.78 -9.04
CA HIS A 95 6.71 18.04 -7.86
C HIS A 95 7.27 18.57 -6.54
N ASN A 96 8.06 19.65 -6.59
CA ASN A 96 8.64 20.25 -5.39
C ASN A 96 7.56 20.72 -4.42
N ASN A 97 7.73 20.38 -3.14
CA ASN A 97 6.84 20.71 -2.03
C ASN A 97 5.40 20.17 -2.25
N LYS A 98 5.30 19.01 -2.89
CA LYS A 98 4.04 18.30 -3.11
C LYS A 98 3.92 17.10 -2.18
N ILE A 99 2.66 16.79 -1.87
CA ILE A 99 2.26 15.58 -1.16
C ILE A 99 1.24 14.88 -2.05
N TYR A 100 1.49 13.64 -2.37
CA TYR A 100 0.58 12.83 -3.21
C TYR A 100 0.04 11.65 -2.39
N ALA A 101 -1.28 11.62 -2.20
CA ALA A 101 -1.99 10.45 -1.74
C ALA A 101 -2.17 9.50 -2.93
N LEU A 102 -1.54 8.33 -2.88
CA LEU A 102 -1.46 7.41 -4.02
C LEU A 102 -2.33 6.20 -3.77
N THR A 103 -3.40 6.08 -4.54
CA THR A 103 -4.34 4.95 -4.50
C THR A 103 -4.53 4.35 -5.88
N GLY A 104 -5.07 3.13 -5.92
CA GLY A 104 -5.62 2.58 -7.14
C GLY A 104 -6.93 3.28 -7.56
N PRO A 105 -7.50 2.87 -8.71
CA PRO A 105 -8.72 3.49 -9.24
C PRO A 105 -9.97 3.09 -8.47
N ASP A 106 -9.95 1.98 -7.75
CA ASP A 106 -11.10 1.38 -7.08
C ASP A 106 -10.79 1.03 -5.62
N ALA A 107 -11.78 1.18 -4.73
CA ALA A 107 -11.73 0.63 -3.39
C ALA A 107 -12.41 -0.74 -3.38
N LEU A 108 -11.64 -1.81 -3.19
CA LEU A 108 -12.07 -3.21 -3.26
C LEU A 108 -11.93 -3.90 -1.92
N ALA A 109 -12.90 -4.75 -1.56
CA ALA A 109 -12.73 -5.70 -0.47
C ALA A 109 -11.82 -6.86 -0.90
N PHE A 110 -11.17 -7.54 0.05
CA PHE A 110 -10.33 -8.70 -0.27
C PHE A 110 -11.10 -9.82 -0.99
N ALA A 111 -12.38 -9.98 -0.71
CA ALA A 111 -13.24 -10.92 -1.44
C ALA A 111 -13.42 -10.53 -2.93
N GLU A 112 -13.54 -9.22 -3.23
CA GLU A 112 -13.60 -8.73 -4.60
C GLU A 112 -12.25 -8.88 -5.30
N MET A 113 -11.14 -8.64 -4.59
CA MET A 113 -9.79 -8.89 -5.10
C MET A 113 -9.57 -10.38 -5.42
N ALA A 114 -10.03 -11.29 -4.54
CA ALA A 114 -10.00 -12.73 -4.77
C ALA A 114 -10.80 -13.13 -6.01
N TYR A 115 -11.97 -12.51 -6.21
CA TYR A 115 -12.80 -12.74 -7.39
C TYR A 115 -12.08 -12.31 -8.68
N GLN A 116 -11.49 -11.12 -8.72
CA GLN A 116 -10.74 -10.63 -9.90
C GLN A 116 -9.52 -11.51 -10.20
N LEU A 117 -8.77 -11.93 -9.18
CA LEU A 117 -7.68 -12.90 -9.34
C LEU A 117 -8.19 -14.22 -9.90
N SER A 118 -9.34 -14.70 -9.42
CA SER A 118 -9.95 -15.95 -9.92
C SER A 118 -10.27 -15.90 -11.40
N GLN A 119 -10.84 -14.78 -11.88
CA GLN A 119 -11.15 -14.57 -13.30
C GLN A 119 -9.90 -14.61 -14.18
N THR A 120 -8.82 -13.99 -13.70
CA THR A 120 -7.57 -13.91 -14.46
C THR A 120 -6.80 -15.22 -14.48
N ILE A 121 -6.78 -15.96 -13.36
CA ILE A 121 -6.00 -17.19 -13.20
C ILE A 121 -6.78 -18.42 -13.72
N GLY A 122 -8.10 -18.30 -13.89
CA GLY A 122 -8.95 -19.37 -14.40
C GLY A 122 -9.30 -20.46 -13.37
N ARG A 123 -9.13 -20.17 -12.07
CA ARG A 123 -9.54 -21.05 -10.96
C ARG A 123 -10.10 -20.24 -9.80
N THR A 124 -11.01 -20.81 -9.03
CA THR A 124 -11.62 -20.10 -7.89
C THR A 124 -10.60 -19.89 -6.78
N ILE A 125 -10.39 -18.64 -6.41
CA ILE A 125 -9.61 -18.21 -5.25
C ILE A 125 -10.58 -17.59 -4.25
N THR A 126 -10.45 -17.95 -2.97
CA THR A 126 -11.35 -17.48 -1.91
C THR A 126 -10.57 -16.66 -0.89
N PHE A 127 -11.11 -15.51 -0.52
CA PHE A 127 -10.69 -14.81 0.68
C PHE A 127 -11.39 -15.40 1.90
N VAL A 128 -10.65 -15.64 2.98
CA VAL A 128 -11.17 -16.10 4.27
C VAL A 128 -10.83 -15.06 5.32
N ASP A 129 -11.86 -14.41 5.86
CA ASP A 129 -11.68 -13.53 7.01
C ASP A 129 -11.39 -14.38 8.26
N VAL A 130 -10.35 -14.02 8.99
CA VAL A 130 -9.95 -14.70 10.23
C VAL A 130 -9.97 -13.74 11.41
N PRO A 131 -10.23 -14.21 12.62
CA PRO A 131 -10.12 -13.40 13.82
C PRO A 131 -8.69 -12.83 13.98
N PRO A 132 -8.53 -11.60 14.51
CA PRO A 132 -7.21 -10.99 14.70
C PRO A 132 -6.25 -11.85 15.55
N GLU A 133 -6.74 -12.56 16.55
CA GLU A 133 -5.94 -13.48 17.37
C GLU A 133 -5.43 -14.69 16.59
N SER A 134 -6.22 -15.22 15.65
CA SER A 134 -5.79 -16.30 14.75
C SER A 134 -4.72 -15.82 13.78
N MET A 135 -4.87 -14.61 13.26
CA MET A 135 -3.85 -13.96 12.41
C MET A 135 -2.55 -13.73 13.20
N ARG A 136 -2.65 -13.27 14.45
CA ARG A 136 -1.48 -13.10 15.34
C ARG A 136 -0.72 -14.41 15.54
N ALA A 137 -1.43 -15.50 15.83
CA ALA A 137 -0.83 -16.81 16.02
C ALA A 137 -0.11 -17.28 14.73
N ALA A 138 -0.76 -17.16 13.57
CA ALA A 138 -0.17 -17.52 12.29
C ALA A 138 1.10 -16.68 11.96
N LEU A 139 1.11 -15.39 12.24
CA LEU A 139 2.28 -14.54 12.07
C LEU A 139 3.44 -14.95 12.99
N ALA A 140 3.14 -15.33 14.24
CA ALA A 140 4.14 -15.83 15.18
C ALA A 140 4.75 -17.16 14.70
N ASP A 141 3.93 -18.09 14.20
CA ASP A 141 4.38 -19.36 13.61
C ASP A 141 5.27 -19.16 12.37
N LEU A 142 5.02 -18.08 11.61
CA LEU A 142 5.86 -17.66 10.48
C LEU A 142 7.14 -16.91 10.93
N GLY A 143 7.36 -16.74 12.24
CA GLY A 143 8.56 -16.12 12.79
C GLY A 143 8.54 -14.58 12.81
N PHE A 144 7.37 -13.94 12.63
CA PHE A 144 7.27 -12.49 12.76
C PHE A 144 7.52 -12.05 14.20
N PRO A 145 8.37 -11.04 14.43
CA PRO A 145 8.55 -10.50 15.77
C PRO A 145 7.23 -9.82 16.24
N PRO A 146 6.93 -9.83 17.56
CA PRO A 146 5.66 -9.33 18.09
C PRO A 146 5.29 -7.92 17.63
N TRP A 147 6.26 -7.00 17.58
CA TRP A 147 6.02 -5.62 17.17
C TRP A 147 5.55 -5.49 15.70
N GLN A 148 6.02 -6.40 14.84
CA GLN A 148 5.63 -6.41 13.43
C GLN A 148 4.24 -7.04 13.25
N ALA A 149 3.94 -8.11 13.99
CA ALA A 149 2.61 -8.70 14.02
C ALA A 149 1.58 -7.70 14.55
N ASP A 150 1.91 -6.96 15.62
CA ASP A 150 1.05 -5.91 16.18
C ASP A 150 0.80 -4.78 15.15
N GLY A 151 1.83 -4.37 14.41
CA GLY A 151 1.70 -3.36 13.38
C GLY A 151 0.77 -3.78 12.24
N LEU A 152 0.86 -5.04 11.79
CA LEU A 152 -0.04 -5.58 10.75
C LEU A 152 -1.49 -5.67 11.24
N LEU A 153 -1.70 -6.09 12.49
CA LEU A 153 -3.05 -6.16 13.07
C LEU A 153 -3.67 -4.77 13.25
N GLU A 154 -2.87 -3.77 13.64
CA GLU A 154 -3.31 -2.38 13.69
C GLU A 154 -3.71 -1.87 12.29
N GLU A 155 -2.97 -2.23 11.24
CA GLU A 155 -3.28 -1.90 9.87
C GLU A 155 -4.62 -2.54 9.42
N PHE A 156 -4.85 -3.83 9.71
CA PHE A 156 -6.15 -4.46 9.44
C PHE A 156 -7.29 -3.82 10.23
N ALA A 157 -7.04 -3.41 11.48
CA ALA A 157 -8.05 -2.69 12.27
C ALA A 157 -8.38 -1.32 11.65
N MET A 158 -7.39 -0.61 11.10
CA MET A 158 -7.58 0.63 10.34
C MET A 158 -8.44 0.39 9.08
N TYR A 159 -8.19 -0.69 8.34
CA TYR A 159 -9.02 -1.05 7.18
C TYR A 159 -10.47 -1.31 7.59
N ARG A 160 -10.70 -2.06 8.67
CA ARG A 160 -12.06 -2.34 9.19
C ARG A 160 -12.81 -1.08 9.61
N ARG A 161 -12.12 -0.01 9.99
CA ARG A 161 -12.72 1.31 10.26
C ARG A 161 -13.01 2.12 9.01
N GLY A 162 -12.67 1.59 7.82
CA GLY A 162 -12.91 2.24 6.53
C GLY A 162 -11.89 3.33 6.17
N GLU A 163 -10.82 3.45 6.92
CA GLU A 163 -9.82 4.52 6.72
C GLU A 163 -9.01 4.35 5.42
N ALA A 164 -9.02 3.17 4.80
CA ALA A 164 -8.30 2.88 3.56
C ALA A 164 -9.20 2.89 2.31
N ALA A 165 -10.48 3.27 2.42
CA ALA A 165 -11.43 3.18 1.32
C ALA A 165 -11.43 4.41 0.39
N GLY A 166 -10.81 5.52 0.79
CA GLY A 166 -10.73 6.72 -0.04
C GLY A 166 -9.98 6.47 -1.35
N VAL A 167 -10.53 6.94 -2.47
CA VAL A 167 -9.84 6.95 -3.77
C VAL A 167 -9.35 8.36 -4.04
N GLU A 168 -8.04 8.50 -4.16
CA GLU A 168 -7.36 9.79 -4.23
C GLU A 168 -6.75 10.02 -5.63
N PRO A 169 -6.71 11.27 -6.12
CA PRO A 169 -6.26 11.56 -7.48
C PRO A 169 -4.73 11.62 -7.65
N GLY A 170 -3.95 11.36 -6.61
CA GLY A 170 -2.53 11.67 -6.58
C GLY A 170 -1.69 11.02 -7.67
N VAL A 171 -2.03 9.80 -8.14
CA VAL A 171 -1.35 9.19 -9.30
C VAL A 171 -1.63 9.98 -10.58
N SER A 172 -2.91 10.30 -10.83
CA SER A 172 -3.32 11.04 -12.02
C SER A 172 -2.79 12.48 -12.03
N GLU A 173 -2.76 13.14 -10.86
CA GLU A 173 -2.18 14.48 -10.70
C GLU A 173 -0.67 14.50 -10.95
N ALA A 174 0.03 13.46 -10.50
CA ALA A 174 1.47 13.39 -10.67
C ALA A 174 1.90 12.97 -12.07
N LEU A 175 1.17 12.04 -12.70
CA LEU A 175 1.62 11.37 -13.93
C LEU A 175 0.80 11.74 -15.17
N GLY A 176 -0.33 12.45 -15.02
CA GLY A 176 -1.23 12.76 -16.15
C GLY A 176 -1.91 11.53 -16.76
N ARG A 177 -1.92 10.39 -16.07
CA ARG A 177 -2.61 9.15 -16.46
C ARG A 177 -3.30 8.51 -15.26
N PRO A 178 -4.33 7.67 -15.48
CA PRO A 178 -4.95 6.93 -14.38
C PRO A 178 -3.96 5.95 -13.71
N PRO A 179 -4.18 5.59 -12.43
CA PRO A 179 -3.47 4.50 -11.79
C PRO A 179 -3.80 3.16 -12.45
N ARG A 180 -2.89 2.20 -12.33
CA ARG A 180 -3.11 0.82 -12.77
C ARG A 180 -4.21 0.17 -11.94
N SER A 181 -5.05 -0.62 -12.61
CA SER A 181 -6.13 -1.37 -11.98
C SER A 181 -5.64 -2.69 -11.38
N LEU A 182 -6.46 -3.29 -10.49
CA LEU A 182 -6.19 -4.63 -10.00
C LEU A 182 -6.23 -5.69 -11.11
N ASP A 183 -7.05 -5.49 -12.15
CA ASP A 183 -7.07 -6.37 -13.33
C ASP A 183 -5.74 -6.35 -14.10
N GLU A 184 -5.12 -5.18 -14.25
CA GLU A 184 -3.80 -5.06 -14.87
C GLU A 184 -2.74 -5.76 -14.03
N PHE A 185 -2.75 -5.52 -12.71
CA PHE A 185 -1.90 -6.24 -11.76
C PHE A 185 -2.11 -7.77 -11.87
N ALA A 186 -3.36 -8.25 -11.83
CA ALA A 186 -3.67 -9.66 -11.88
C ALA A 186 -3.15 -10.33 -13.15
N ARG A 187 -3.30 -9.69 -14.33
CA ARG A 187 -2.77 -10.20 -15.61
C ARG A 187 -1.25 -10.29 -15.60
N ASP A 188 -0.57 -9.24 -15.11
CA ASP A 188 0.88 -9.16 -15.13
C ASP A 188 1.54 -10.15 -14.17
N TYR A 189 0.88 -10.43 -13.04
CA TYR A 189 1.38 -11.29 -11.97
C TYR A 189 0.73 -12.69 -11.93
N ALA A 190 -0.21 -13.00 -12.85
CA ALA A 190 -0.87 -14.31 -12.92
C ALA A 190 0.07 -15.52 -12.82
N PRO A 191 1.24 -15.54 -13.50
CA PRO A 191 2.17 -16.67 -13.41
C PRO A 191 2.71 -16.94 -12.00
N LEU A 192 2.70 -15.94 -11.11
CA LEU A 192 3.18 -16.09 -9.74
C LEU A 192 2.13 -16.72 -8.81
N PHE A 193 0.88 -16.76 -9.24
CA PHE A 193 -0.22 -17.36 -8.48
C PHE A 193 -0.66 -18.74 -9.05
N ALA A 194 -0.17 -19.08 -10.24
CA ALA A 194 -0.50 -20.32 -10.93
C ALA A 194 0.08 -21.58 -10.26
#